data_a3f93710a6e6e6a9cf0ca3ab5989a916
#
_entry.id   a3f93710a6e6e6a9cf0ca3ab5989a916
#
_cell.length_a   1.000
_cell.length_b   1.000
_cell.length_c   1.000
_cell.angle_alpha   90.00
_cell.angle_beta   90.00
_cell.angle_gamma   90.00
#
_symmetry.space_group_name_H-M   'P 1'
#
loop_
_entity.id
_entity.type
_entity.pdbx_description
1 polymer ?
#
loop_
_entity_poly.entity_id
_entity_poly.type
_entity_poly.pdbx_seq_one_letter_code
_entity_poly.pdbx_strand_id
1 'polypeptide(L)'
;DTIQLGGTTNSTTIAKGGHLTMTGTARVNKSIIMSTGILGSGGASPALAKVGNTAGYKYTVNDDVYLVPFEIPYDWDSTTDFIFKIHLYSTNTTASRFVKFQIDYNATAEGTENVNAATTTANTGDITLSTTAYRLTEATATLAAANFAPNDVLSFLIKRIASVGTAPASPADNPVVTSFEIEYVSNKLGK
;
A
#
# COMPACT_ATOMS: atom_id res chain seq x y z
N ASP A 1 37.90 3.37 -7.30
CA ASP A 1 38.28 2.40 -6.27
C ASP A 1 37.04 1.68 -5.78
N THR A 2 37.10 0.37 -5.70
CA THR A 2 36.01 -0.47 -5.20
C THR A 2 36.35 -0.89 -3.78
N ILE A 3 35.47 -0.57 -2.85
CA ILE A 3 35.53 -1.10 -1.48
C ILE A 3 34.58 -2.29 -1.42
N GLN A 4 35.11 -3.49 -1.29
CA GLN A 4 34.30 -4.69 -1.11
C GLN A 4 34.09 -4.94 0.38
N LEU A 5 32.85 -4.81 0.84
CA LEU A 5 32.42 -5.12 2.19
C LEU A 5 31.61 -6.41 2.16
N GLY A 6 32.24 -7.53 2.49
CA GLY A 6 31.57 -8.84 2.53
C GLY A 6 32.18 -9.90 1.62
N GLY A 7 31.58 -11.09 1.58
CA GLY A 7 32.06 -12.23 0.82
C GLY A 7 31.88 -12.11 -0.71
N THR A 8 32.28 -13.13 -1.44
CA THR A 8 32.35 -13.14 -2.92
C THR A 8 31.01 -12.97 -3.64
N THR A 9 29.88 -13.03 -2.94
CA THR A 9 28.53 -12.94 -3.51
C THR A 9 27.81 -11.62 -3.22
N ASN A 10 28.32 -10.81 -2.30
CA ASN A 10 27.75 -9.51 -1.96
C ASN A 10 28.80 -8.42 -2.10
N SER A 11 28.64 -7.53 -3.06
CA SER A 11 29.52 -6.38 -3.24
C SER A 11 28.78 -5.09 -2.98
N THR A 12 29.45 -4.16 -2.30
CA THR A 12 28.99 -2.79 -2.15
C THR A 12 29.87 -1.90 -2.99
N THR A 13 29.31 -1.23 -3.99
CA THR A 13 30.02 -0.33 -4.87
C THR A 13 29.66 1.10 -4.53
N ILE A 14 30.67 1.92 -4.17
CA ILE A 14 30.50 3.36 -4.01
C ILE A 14 30.83 4.01 -5.35
N ALA A 15 29.81 4.47 -6.05
CA ALA A 15 29.98 5.14 -7.34
C ALA A 15 30.46 6.61 -7.15
N LYS A 16 31.16 7.14 -8.14
CA LYS A 16 31.53 8.56 -8.21
C LYS A 16 30.23 9.36 -8.32
N GLY A 17 29.89 10.12 -7.28
CA GLY A 17 28.61 10.86 -7.18
C GLY A 17 27.86 10.61 -5.87
N GLY A 18 28.42 9.82 -4.94
CA GLY A 18 27.89 9.67 -3.59
C GLY A 18 26.75 8.64 -3.44
N HIS A 19 26.54 7.77 -4.43
CA HIS A 19 25.56 6.69 -4.33
C HIS A 19 26.20 5.39 -3.91
N LEU A 20 25.63 4.74 -2.91
CA LEU A 20 25.92 3.36 -2.55
C LEU A 20 24.90 2.45 -3.22
N THR A 21 25.33 1.70 -4.24
CA THR A 21 24.46 0.71 -4.89
C THR A 21 24.72 -0.65 -4.28
N MET A 22 23.67 -1.30 -3.81
CA MET A 22 23.75 -2.67 -3.31
C MET A 22 23.38 -3.65 -4.42
N THR A 23 24.24 -4.66 -4.62
CA THR A 23 23.98 -5.76 -5.56
C THR A 23 23.90 -7.09 -4.81
N GLY A 24 23.13 -8.04 -5.33
CA GLY A 24 22.92 -9.33 -4.70
C GLY A 24 21.72 -9.33 -3.72
N THR A 25 21.80 -10.10 -2.64
CA THR A 25 20.73 -10.24 -1.64
C THR A 25 20.71 -9.16 -0.56
N ALA A 26 21.68 -8.25 -0.56
CA ALA A 26 21.75 -7.14 0.41
C ALA A 26 20.83 -5.97 0.00
N ARG A 27 19.56 -6.24 -0.14
CA ARG A 27 18.52 -5.26 -0.43
C ARG A 27 17.86 -4.83 0.87
N VAL A 28 17.34 -3.61 0.91
CA VAL A 28 16.63 -3.06 2.09
C VAL A 28 15.17 -2.86 1.75
N ASN A 29 14.29 -3.42 2.58
CA ASN A 29 12.87 -3.09 2.53
C ASN A 29 12.68 -1.71 3.16
N LYS A 30 11.96 -0.86 2.46
CA LYS A 30 11.54 0.46 2.89
C LYS A 30 10.03 0.59 2.79
N SER A 31 9.46 1.52 3.54
CA SER A 31 8.04 1.79 3.47
C SER A 31 7.73 3.28 3.42
N ILE A 32 6.60 3.60 2.81
CA ILE A 32 6.03 4.95 2.74
C ILE A 32 4.63 4.87 3.34
N ILE A 33 4.38 5.63 4.41
CA ILE A 33 3.05 5.79 4.96
C ILE A 33 2.31 6.84 4.14
N MET A 34 1.15 6.48 3.62
CA MET A 34 0.35 7.36 2.78
C MET A 34 -0.76 8.02 3.57
N SER A 35 -0.97 9.28 3.26
CA SER A 35 -2.08 10.06 3.81
C SER A 35 -3.33 9.93 2.97
N THR A 36 -4.48 9.93 3.63
CA THR A 36 -5.79 10.08 2.99
C THR A 36 -5.89 11.46 2.38
N GLY A 37 -6.19 11.54 1.10
CA GLY A 37 -6.39 12.79 0.38
C GLY A 37 -7.86 13.21 0.38
N ILE A 38 -8.63 12.76 -0.60
CA ILE A 38 -10.03 13.15 -0.81
C ILE A 38 -10.94 11.95 -0.56
N LEU A 39 -12.00 12.14 0.24
CA LEU A 39 -13.06 11.15 0.37
C LEU A 39 -13.82 11.03 -0.95
N GLY A 40 -14.25 9.82 -1.30
CA GLY A 40 -14.94 9.54 -2.54
C GLY A 40 -16.18 10.42 -2.75
N SER A 41 -16.38 10.85 -3.99
CA SER A 41 -17.46 11.79 -4.34
C SER A 41 -18.70 11.14 -4.95
N GLY A 42 -18.64 9.89 -5.33
CA GLY A 42 -19.69 9.21 -6.09
C GLY A 42 -20.33 8.01 -5.40
N GLY A 43 -19.78 7.59 -4.29
CA GLY A 43 -20.24 6.49 -3.46
C GLY A 43 -20.55 6.95 -2.05
N ALA A 44 -20.63 6.03 -1.13
CA ALA A 44 -20.60 6.38 0.26
C ALA A 44 -19.14 6.68 0.64
N SER A 45 -18.90 7.82 1.27
CA SER A 45 -17.59 8.12 1.87
C SER A 45 -17.48 7.38 3.19
N PRO A 46 -16.30 6.80 3.52
CA PRO A 46 -16.11 6.15 4.80
C PRO A 46 -16.26 7.15 5.96
N ALA A 47 -16.91 6.72 7.02
CA ALA A 47 -17.16 7.55 8.19
C ALA A 47 -15.97 7.57 9.14
N LEU A 48 -15.67 8.72 9.74
CA LEU A 48 -14.65 8.82 10.79
C LEU A 48 -15.03 7.95 11.99
N ALA A 49 -14.11 7.14 12.47
CA ALA A 49 -14.25 6.30 13.66
C ALA A 49 -13.06 6.48 14.61
N LYS A 50 -13.32 6.43 15.92
CA LYS A 50 -12.33 6.61 16.97
C LYS A 50 -12.44 5.54 18.03
N VAL A 51 -11.31 5.05 18.52
CA VAL A 51 -11.21 4.15 19.66
C VAL A 51 -9.95 4.51 20.46
N GLY A 52 -10.12 4.94 21.69
CA GLY A 52 -9.01 5.45 22.50
C GLY A 52 -8.27 6.57 21.75
N ASN A 53 -6.97 6.41 21.58
CA ASN A 53 -6.11 7.35 20.85
C ASN A 53 -5.99 7.02 19.34
N THR A 54 -6.70 5.99 18.86
CA THR A 54 -6.66 5.57 17.46
C THR A 54 -7.87 6.12 16.72
N ALA A 55 -7.63 6.74 15.58
CA ALA A 55 -8.67 7.19 14.66
C ALA A 55 -8.44 6.58 13.29
N GLY A 56 -9.52 6.43 12.53
CA GLY A 56 -9.47 5.91 11.16
C GLY A 56 -10.81 6.11 10.47
N TYR A 57 -10.94 5.54 9.30
CA TYR A 57 -12.16 5.60 8.50
C TYR A 57 -12.83 4.24 8.48
N LYS A 58 -14.11 4.20 8.89
CA LYS A 58 -14.94 3.00 8.84
C LYS A 58 -15.53 2.86 7.43
N TYR A 59 -15.18 1.77 6.78
CA TYR A 59 -15.62 1.47 5.42
C TYR A 59 -16.86 0.57 5.41
N THR A 60 -17.92 0.97 4.75
CA THR A 60 -18.97 0.08 4.25
C THR A 60 -18.63 -0.42 2.85
N VAL A 61 -19.35 -1.40 2.33
CA VAL A 61 -19.13 -1.86 0.95
C VAL A 61 -19.45 -0.72 -0.02
N ASN A 62 -18.56 -0.51 -0.98
CA ASN A 62 -18.50 0.57 -1.96
C ASN A 62 -18.00 1.93 -1.44
N ASP A 63 -17.67 2.06 -0.16
CA ASP A 63 -16.95 3.25 0.28
C ASP A 63 -15.56 3.29 -0.36
N ASP A 64 -15.15 4.48 -0.77
CA ASP A 64 -13.87 4.72 -1.40
C ASP A 64 -13.15 5.97 -0.89
N VAL A 65 -11.84 6.04 -1.10
CA VAL A 65 -11.00 7.17 -0.73
C VAL A 65 -9.84 7.30 -1.71
N TYR A 66 -9.55 8.54 -2.09
CA TYR A 66 -8.32 8.88 -2.82
C TYR A 66 -7.20 9.15 -1.84
N LEU A 67 -6.03 8.57 -2.09
CA LEU A 67 -4.83 8.90 -1.32
C LEU A 67 -4.11 10.10 -1.94
N VAL A 68 -3.28 10.75 -1.13
CA VAL A 68 -2.39 11.78 -1.66
C VAL A 68 -1.37 11.14 -2.59
N PRO A 69 -1.27 11.57 -3.85
CA PRO A 69 -0.29 11.04 -4.78
C PRO A 69 1.15 11.23 -4.27
N PHE A 70 2.04 10.32 -4.65
CA PHE A 70 3.46 10.45 -4.35
C PHE A 70 4.32 9.99 -5.53
N GLU A 71 5.54 10.49 -5.60
CA GLU A 71 6.53 10.11 -6.60
C GLU A 71 7.21 8.79 -6.22
N ILE A 72 7.37 7.88 -7.19
CA ILE A 72 8.09 6.62 -6.98
C ILE A 72 9.53 6.92 -6.58
N PRO A 73 10.01 6.35 -5.45
CA PRO A 73 11.37 6.61 -4.99
C PRO A 73 12.42 6.22 -6.01
N TYR A 74 13.38 7.10 -6.24
CA TYR A 74 14.49 6.87 -7.18
C TYR A 74 15.35 5.65 -6.83
N ASP A 75 15.30 5.20 -5.57
CA ASP A 75 16.05 4.07 -5.04
C ASP A 75 15.26 2.76 -5.05
N TRP A 76 14.04 2.77 -5.54
CA TRP A 76 13.28 1.55 -5.74
C TRP A 76 13.99 0.63 -6.75
N ASP A 77 14.01 -0.66 -6.43
CA ASP A 77 14.48 -1.70 -7.35
C ASP A 77 13.36 -2.04 -8.33
N SER A 78 13.47 -1.52 -9.55
CA SER A 78 12.46 -1.69 -10.61
C SER A 78 12.19 -3.13 -11.06
N THR A 79 12.93 -4.10 -10.51
CA THR A 79 12.70 -5.54 -10.74
C THR A 79 11.82 -6.18 -9.67
N THR A 80 11.37 -5.41 -8.67
CA THR A 80 10.58 -5.89 -7.54
C THR A 80 9.23 -5.21 -7.47
N ASP A 81 8.21 -5.98 -7.12
CA ASP A 81 6.86 -5.48 -6.91
C ASP A 81 6.78 -4.57 -5.67
N PHE A 82 5.80 -3.67 -5.66
CA PHE A 82 5.37 -3.00 -4.44
C PHE A 82 4.37 -3.85 -3.68
N ILE A 83 4.42 -3.80 -2.35
CA ILE A 83 3.40 -4.38 -1.48
C ILE A 83 2.58 -3.25 -0.86
N PHE A 84 1.33 -3.15 -1.27
CA PHE A 84 0.38 -2.22 -0.68
C PHE A 84 -0.22 -2.84 0.58
N LYS A 85 -0.20 -2.12 1.70
CA LYS A 85 -0.68 -2.57 3.00
C LYS A 85 -1.79 -1.66 3.51
N ILE A 86 -2.82 -2.26 4.08
CA ILE A 86 -3.93 -1.58 4.73
C ILE A 86 -3.98 -2.07 6.17
N HIS A 87 -3.76 -1.17 7.11
CA HIS A 87 -3.89 -1.47 8.53
C HIS A 87 -5.30 -1.14 9.00
N LEU A 88 -5.96 -2.13 9.57
CA LEU A 88 -7.37 -2.01 9.97
C LEU A 88 -7.65 -2.73 11.28
N TYR A 89 -8.72 -2.32 11.94
CA TYR A 89 -9.35 -3.07 13.04
C TYR A 89 -10.86 -3.16 12.83
N SER A 90 -11.51 -4.01 13.60
CA SER A 90 -12.98 -4.17 13.63
C SER A 90 -13.43 -4.42 15.06
N THR A 91 -14.71 -4.16 15.33
CA THR A 91 -15.38 -4.58 16.58
C THR A 91 -15.90 -6.01 16.50
N ASN A 92 -15.70 -6.68 15.37
CA ASN A 92 -16.18 -8.04 15.13
C ASN A 92 -15.64 -9.04 16.18
N THR A 93 -16.53 -9.89 16.67
CA THR A 93 -16.21 -11.00 17.58
C THR A 93 -16.64 -12.37 17.01
N THR A 94 -17.19 -12.38 15.81
CA THR A 94 -17.70 -13.58 15.15
C THR A 94 -16.66 -14.16 14.20
N ALA A 95 -16.42 -15.46 14.29
CA ALA A 95 -15.49 -16.15 13.39
C ALA A 95 -15.98 -16.14 11.93
N SER A 96 -15.05 -16.35 11.00
CA SER A 96 -15.32 -16.48 9.57
C SER A 96 -16.04 -15.27 8.96
N ARG A 97 -15.61 -14.08 9.36
CA ARG A 97 -16.04 -12.80 8.75
C ARG A 97 -14.92 -12.23 7.94
N PHE A 98 -15.26 -11.72 6.77
CA PHE A 98 -14.29 -11.31 5.77
C PHE A 98 -14.57 -9.90 5.24
N VAL A 99 -13.50 -9.22 4.88
CA VAL A 99 -13.53 -7.96 4.15
C VAL A 99 -12.57 -8.02 2.98
N LYS A 100 -12.79 -7.20 1.96
CA LYS A 100 -11.94 -7.16 0.77
C LYS A 100 -11.82 -5.73 0.28
N PHE A 101 -10.62 -5.37 -0.16
CA PHE A 101 -10.35 -4.06 -0.76
C PHE A 101 -9.85 -4.22 -2.19
N GLN A 102 -10.28 -3.30 -3.01
CA GLN A 102 -9.78 -3.04 -4.35
C GLN A 102 -8.89 -1.80 -4.30
N ILE A 103 -7.75 -1.88 -4.94
CA ILE A 103 -6.78 -0.81 -5.09
C ILE A 103 -6.71 -0.50 -6.58
N ASP A 104 -7.33 0.60 -6.98
CA ASP A 104 -7.17 1.14 -8.33
C ASP A 104 -6.03 2.15 -8.29
N TYR A 105 -5.08 2.01 -9.20
CA TYR A 105 -3.91 2.87 -9.23
C TYR A 105 -3.51 3.24 -10.65
N ASN A 106 -2.83 4.37 -10.75
CA ASN A 106 -2.26 4.88 -11.99
C ASN A 106 -0.86 5.42 -11.71
N ALA A 107 0.11 5.04 -12.52
CA ALA A 107 1.44 5.61 -12.55
C ALA A 107 1.50 6.55 -13.75
N THR A 108 1.93 7.78 -13.54
CA THR A 108 1.92 8.83 -14.56
C THR A 108 3.28 9.48 -14.65
N ALA A 109 3.92 9.38 -15.80
CA ALA A 109 5.17 10.07 -16.09
C ALA A 109 4.92 11.56 -16.34
N GLU A 110 5.66 12.43 -15.62
CA GLU A 110 5.52 13.87 -15.74
C GLU A 110 5.82 14.34 -17.18
N GLY A 111 4.94 15.18 -17.71
CA GLY A 111 5.10 15.82 -19.03
C GLY A 111 4.83 14.93 -20.24
N THR A 112 4.59 13.61 -20.05
CA THR A 112 4.42 12.67 -21.18
C THR A 112 3.12 11.88 -21.15
N GLU A 113 2.49 11.71 -19.99
CA GLU A 113 1.30 10.91 -19.80
C GLU A 113 0.13 11.68 -19.21
N ASN A 114 -1.08 11.18 -19.39
CA ASN A 114 -2.30 11.79 -18.87
C ASN A 114 -2.72 11.12 -17.56
N VAL A 115 -3.07 11.93 -16.56
CA VAL A 115 -3.58 11.47 -15.25
C VAL A 115 -4.92 10.72 -15.33
N ASN A 116 -5.64 10.82 -16.45
CA ASN A 116 -6.88 10.10 -16.71
C ASN A 116 -6.68 8.86 -17.59
N ALA A 117 -5.46 8.37 -17.72
CA ALA A 117 -5.18 7.10 -18.40
C ALA A 117 -5.89 5.94 -17.69
N ALA A 118 -5.94 4.78 -18.36
CA ALA A 118 -6.57 3.59 -17.81
C ALA A 118 -5.93 3.20 -16.47
N THR A 119 -6.76 2.96 -15.46
CA THR A 119 -6.31 2.50 -14.15
C THR A 119 -6.00 1.02 -14.15
N THR A 120 -5.00 0.64 -13.39
CA THR A 120 -4.70 -0.76 -13.08
C THR A 120 -5.34 -1.12 -11.74
N THR A 121 -5.85 -2.34 -11.62
CA THR A 121 -6.55 -2.79 -10.41
C THR A 121 -5.80 -3.95 -9.75
N ALA A 122 -5.60 -3.85 -8.46
CA ALA A 122 -5.17 -4.94 -7.58
C ALA A 122 -6.21 -5.18 -6.48
N ASN A 123 -6.18 -6.36 -5.86
CA ASN A 123 -7.09 -6.70 -4.77
C ASN A 123 -6.34 -7.38 -3.63
N THR A 124 -6.80 -7.14 -2.39
CA THR A 124 -6.23 -7.78 -1.20
C THR A 124 -6.61 -9.27 -1.05
N GLY A 125 -7.53 -9.80 -1.86
CA GLY A 125 -8.21 -11.03 -1.51
C GLY A 125 -9.17 -10.84 -0.32
N ASP A 126 -9.77 -11.94 0.16
CA ASP A 126 -10.62 -11.95 1.35
C ASP A 126 -9.75 -11.94 2.62
N ILE A 127 -9.91 -10.93 3.45
CA ILE A 127 -9.18 -10.76 4.71
C ILE A 127 -10.07 -11.23 5.85
N THR A 128 -9.60 -12.20 6.61
CA THR A 128 -10.31 -12.68 7.80
C THR A 128 -10.21 -11.65 8.93
N LEU A 129 -11.34 -11.17 9.41
CA LEU A 129 -11.40 -10.29 10.57
C LEU A 129 -11.07 -11.05 11.86
N SER A 130 -10.38 -10.39 12.77
CA SER A 130 -10.13 -10.93 14.11
C SER A 130 -11.44 -11.16 14.87
N THR A 131 -11.52 -12.23 15.65
CA THR A 131 -12.57 -12.46 16.63
C THR A 131 -12.35 -11.73 17.94
N THR A 132 -11.20 -11.06 18.09
CA THR A 132 -10.92 -10.15 19.20
C THR A 132 -11.18 -8.73 18.72
N ALA A 133 -12.16 -8.06 19.31
CA ALA A 133 -12.50 -6.68 18.97
C ALA A 133 -11.26 -5.75 19.11
N TYR A 134 -11.17 -4.78 18.20
CA TYR A 134 -10.11 -3.77 18.14
C TYR A 134 -8.69 -4.30 17.87
N ARG A 135 -8.55 -5.56 17.53
CA ARG A 135 -7.24 -6.11 17.15
C ARG A 135 -6.83 -5.60 15.78
N LEU A 136 -5.62 -5.07 15.68
CA LEU A 136 -5.05 -4.62 14.41
C LEU A 136 -4.83 -5.83 13.49
N THR A 137 -5.23 -5.67 12.25
CA THR A 137 -5.08 -6.65 11.16
C THR A 137 -4.47 -5.94 9.97
N GLU A 138 -3.62 -6.62 9.23
CA GLU A 138 -3.04 -6.15 7.99
C GLU A 138 -3.69 -6.86 6.80
N ALA A 139 -4.04 -6.09 5.77
CA ALA A 139 -4.44 -6.57 4.47
C ALA A 139 -3.39 -6.15 3.45
N THR A 140 -3.01 -7.05 2.54
CA THR A 140 -1.97 -6.77 1.54
C THR A 140 -2.45 -7.01 0.12
N ALA A 141 -1.89 -6.24 -0.82
CA ALA A 141 -2.02 -6.47 -2.25
C ALA A 141 -0.67 -6.22 -2.94
N THR A 142 -0.36 -7.03 -3.94
CA THR A 142 0.84 -6.88 -4.76
C THR A 142 0.54 -5.98 -5.94
N LEU A 143 1.39 -4.97 -6.16
CA LEU A 143 1.35 -4.10 -7.31
C LEU A 143 2.54 -4.43 -8.19
N ALA A 144 2.28 -4.96 -9.40
CA ALA A 144 3.31 -5.51 -10.27
C ALA A 144 4.28 -4.42 -10.76
N ALA A 145 5.58 -4.67 -10.63
CA ALA A 145 6.67 -3.77 -11.05
C ALA A 145 6.55 -3.30 -12.50
N ALA A 146 6.02 -4.15 -13.38
CA ALA A 146 5.86 -3.84 -14.80
C ALA A 146 4.93 -2.65 -15.10
N ASN A 147 4.16 -2.19 -14.10
CA ASN A 147 3.24 -1.06 -14.24
C ASN A 147 3.86 0.28 -13.85
N PHE A 148 5.15 0.33 -13.52
CA PHE A 148 5.80 1.49 -12.93
C PHE A 148 7.14 1.79 -13.60
N ALA A 149 7.48 3.08 -13.63
CA ALA A 149 8.83 3.55 -13.91
C ALA A 149 9.34 4.44 -12.77
N PRO A 150 10.67 4.55 -12.58
CA PRO A 150 11.23 5.50 -11.61
C PRO A 150 10.78 6.94 -11.91
N ASN A 151 10.44 7.68 -10.86
CA ASN A 151 9.93 9.06 -10.88
C ASN A 151 8.49 9.22 -11.42
N ASP A 152 7.77 8.14 -11.72
CA ASP A 152 6.33 8.26 -11.98
C ASP A 152 5.62 8.75 -10.71
N VAL A 153 4.54 9.50 -10.92
CA VAL A 153 3.63 9.89 -9.84
C VAL A 153 2.53 8.84 -9.72
N LEU A 154 2.47 8.20 -8.56
CA LEU A 154 1.44 7.22 -8.23
C LEU A 154 0.21 7.87 -7.61
N SER A 155 -0.96 7.57 -8.17
CA SER A 155 -2.28 7.94 -7.65
C SER A 155 -3.07 6.70 -7.29
N PHE A 156 -3.85 6.74 -6.21
CA PHE A 156 -4.63 5.60 -5.72
C PHE A 156 -6.06 5.97 -5.40
N LEU A 157 -6.96 5.05 -5.74
CA LEU A 157 -8.33 4.97 -5.23
C LEU A 157 -8.49 3.63 -4.51
N ILE A 158 -8.79 3.70 -3.22
CA ILE A 158 -8.99 2.52 -2.38
C ILE A 158 -10.46 2.34 -2.11
N LYS A 159 -11.02 1.21 -2.51
CA LYS A 159 -12.44 0.90 -2.38
C LYS A 159 -12.65 -0.39 -1.60
N ARG A 160 -13.57 -0.38 -0.64
CA ARG A 160 -14.04 -1.65 -0.08
C ARG A 160 -15.03 -2.29 -1.04
N ILE A 161 -14.77 -3.53 -1.44
CA ILE A 161 -15.63 -4.33 -2.29
C ILE A 161 -16.25 -5.51 -1.52
N ALA A 162 -17.23 -6.16 -2.10
CA ALA A 162 -17.81 -7.37 -1.52
C ALA A 162 -16.74 -8.49 -1.43
N SER A 163 -16.64 -9.13 -0.27
CA SER A 163 -15.89 -10.37 -0.09
C SER A 163 -16.64 -11.55 -0.69
N VAL A 164 -15.94 -12.60 -1.07
CA VAL A 164 -16.55 -13.89 -1.45
C VAL A 164 -17.07 -14.61 -0.21
N GLY A 165 -16.32 -14.52 0.90
CA GLY A 165 -16.75 -15.04 2.20
C GLY A 165 -17.80 -14.16 2.89
N THR A 166 -18.30 -14.64 4.01
CA THR A 166 -19.37 -13.95 4.77
C THR A 166 -18.89 -12.60 5.30
N ALA A 167 -19.56 -11.53 4.91
CA ALA A 167 -19.30 -10.18 5.41
C ALA A 167 -19.60 -10.02 6.91
N PRO A 168 -19.11 -8.96 7.58
CA PRO A 168 -19.50 -8.60 8.95
C PRO A 168 -21.02 -8.58 9.12
N ALA A 169 -21.51 -9.12 10.24
CA ALA A 169 -22.94 -9.26 10.50
C ALA A 169 -23.64 -7.93 10.81
N SER A 170 -22.89 -6.97 11.32
CA SER A 170 -23.39 -5.66 11.74
C SER A 170 -22.59 -4.54 11.07
N PRO A 171 -23.22 -3.43 10.68
CA PRO A 171 -22.49 -2.22 10.25
C PRO A 171 -21.50 -1.69 11.30
N ALA A 172 -21.73 -2.00 12.60
CA ALA A 172 -20.79 -1.67 13.66
C ALA A 172 -19.45 -2.38 13.48
N ASP A 173 -19.46 -3.62 12.96
CA ASP A 173 -18.30 -4.49 12.77
C ASP A 173 -17.55 -4.24 11.46
N ASN A 174 -17.99 -3.28 10.68
CA ASN A 174 -17.27 -2.86 9.47
C ASN A 174 -15.83 -2.44 9.81
N PRO A 175 -14.86 -2.72 8.92
CA PRO A 175 -13.47 -2.42 9.18
C PRO A 175 -13.23 -0.91 9.30
N VAL A 176 -12.40 -0.54 10.26
CA VAL A 176 -11.87 0.81 10.42
C VAL A 176 -10.42 0.79 9.95
N VAL A 177 -10.13 1.45 8.84
CA VAL A 177 -8.78 1.60 8.28
C VAL A 177 -8.09 2.75 9.01
N THR A 178 -6.91 2.48 9.54
CA THR A 178 -6.11 3.44 10.32
C THR A 178 -4.97 4.05 9.53
N SER A 179 -4.40 3.29 8.59
CA SER A 179 -3.31 3.76 7.73
C SER A 179 -3.19 2.92 6.47
N PHE A 180 -2.56 3.53 5.47
CA PHE A 180 -2.11 2.91 4.24
C PHE A 180 -0.59 2.99 4.18
N GLU A 181 0.04 1.95 3.67
CA GLU A 181 1.48 1.86 3.54
C GLU A 181 1.84 1.19 2.22
N ILE A 182 2.92 1.63 1.59
CA ILE A 182 3.58 0.93 0.49
C ILE A 182 4.95 0.47 0.97
N GLU A 183 5.22 -0.83 0.83
CA GLU A 183 6.54 -1.40 1.04
C GLU A 183 7.20 -1.66 -0.31
N TYR A 184 8.49 -1.36 -0.40
CA TYR A 184 9.30 -1.58 -1.59
C TYR A 184 10.72 -2.00 -1.25
N VAL A 185 11.37 -2.66 -2.20
CA VAL A 185 12.78 -3.04 -2.09
C VAL A 185 13.64 -1.92 -2.65
N SER A 186 14.55 -1.41 -1.85
CA SER A 186 15.55 -0.44 -2.26
C SER A 186 16.85 -1.15 -2.65
N ASN A 187 17.45 -0.79 -3.78
CA ASN A 187 18.75 -1.25 -4.22
C ASN A 187 19.86 -0.21 -4.07
N LYS A 188 19.57 0.92 -3.40
CA LYS A 188 20.51 2.01 -3.17
C LYS A 188 20.51 2.40 -1.69
N LEU A 189 21.67 2.75 -1.16
CA LEU A 189 21.86 3.34 0.16
C LEU A 189 22.38 4.77 -0.01
N GLY A 190 21.60 5.70 0.48
CA GLY A 190 21.94 7.12 0.48
C GLY A 190 21.75 7.79 -0.89
N LYS A 191 21.62 9.09 -0.82
CA LYS A 191 21.61 10.02 -1.95
C LYS A 191 22.79 10.95 -1.79
#